data_70747a47abb3372a9990461760248219
#
_entry.id   70747a47abb3372a9990461760248219
#
_cell.length_a   1.000
_cell.length_b   1.000
_cell.length_c   1.000
_cell.angle_alpha   90.00
_cell.angle_beta   90.00
_cell.angle_gamma   90.00
#
_symmetry.space_group_name_H-M   'P 1'
#
loop_
_entity.id
_entity.type
_entity.pdbx_description
1 polymer ?
#
loop_
_entity_poly.entity_id
_entity_poly.type
_entity_poly.pdbx_seq_one_letter_code
_entity_poly.pdbx_strand_id
1 'polypeptide(L)'
;MLFPPSPLLLSHSILSRYLDPQTLGRLAQRSLEPRGLVLGMLAGSHKSPLAGFAVEFAGHREYTAGDDLRHLDWRVYYRREKFFIKQYEMETNLTCHLVLDFSESMRYGAGDEQKLLYASRMAVILAKLITAQSDQVSLAAL
;
A
#
# COMPACT_ATOMS: atom_id res chain seq x y z
N MET A 1 -8.45 -48.29 1.59
CA MET A 1 -8.15 -47.27 0.56
C MET A 1 -8.38 -45.91 1.20
N LEU A 2 -7.33 -45.23 1.64
CA LEU A 2 -7.45 -43.83 2.13
C LEU A 2 -7.41 -42.92 0.92
N PHE A 3 -8.47 -42.18 0.72
CA PHE A 3 -8.49 -41.08 -0.27
C PHE A 3 -7.50 -40.00 0.17
N PRO A 4 -6.67 -39.46 -0.72
CA PRO A 4 -5.83 -38.32 -0.38
C PRO A 4 -6.73 -37.13 0.01
N PRO A 5 -6.35 -36.33 1.01
CA PRO A 5 -7.15 -35.15 1.38
C PRO A 5 -7.28 -34.20 0.20
N SER A 6 -8.49 -33.65 0.03
CA SER A 6 -8.77 -32.74 -1.08
C SER A 6 -7.83 -31.53 -1.06
N PRO A 7 -7.40 -31.00 -2.23
CA PRO A 7 -6.44 -29.90 -2.30
C PRO A 7 -6.91 -28.62 -1.56
N LEU A 8 -8.21 -28.47 -1.36
CA LEU A 8 -8.80 -27.35 -0.59
C LEU A 8 -8.53 -27.43 0.91
N LEU A 9 -8.47 -28.64 1.50
CA LEU A 9 -8.16 -28.83 2.91
C LEU A 9 -6.67 -28.58 3.19
N LEU A 10 -5.79 -28.96 2.27
CA LEU A 10 -4.36 -28.65 2.36
C LEU A 10 -4.07 -27.15 2.28
N SER A 11 -4.78 -26.40 1.44
CA SER A 11 -4.61 -24.98 1.32
C SER A 11 -5.02 -24.22 2.59
N HIS A 12 -6.07 -24.67 3.27
CA HIS A 12 -6.54 -24.04 4.51
C HIS A 12 -5.55 -24.25 5.68
N SER A 13 -4.97 -25.44 5.80
CA SER A 13 -3.99 -25.74 6.86
C SER A 13 -2.65 -25.02 6.65
N ILE A 14 -2.24 -24.83 5.40
CA ILE A 14 -1.02 -24.08 5.07
C ILE A 14 -1.23 -22.59 5.33
N LEU A 15 -2.33 -22.01 4.89
CA LEU A 15 -2.65 -20.60 5.11
C LEU A 15 -2.77 -20.26 6.61
N SER A 16 -3.39 -21.10 7.42
CA SER A 16 -3.54 -20.87 8.86
C SER A 16 -2.19 -20.87 9.61
N ARG A 17 -1.17 -21.51 9.08
CA ARG A 17 0.19 -21.49 9.65
C ARG A 17 0.89 -20.14 9.49
N TYR A 18 0.55 -19.39 8.43
CA TYR A 18 1.17 -18.11 8.11
C TYR A 18 0.27 -16.91 8.43
N LEU A 19 -1.04 -17.09 8.44
CA LEU A 19 -2.04 -16.07 8.66
C LEU A 19 -2.83 -16.39 9.94
N ASP A 20 -2.37 -15.84 11.07
CA ASP A 20 -3.12 -15.89 12.32
C ASP A 20 -4.30 -14.89 12.26
N PRO A 21 -5.56 -15.36 12.38
CA PRO A 21 -6.75 -14.51 12.32
C PRO A 21 -6.78 -13.41 13.39
N GLN A 22 -6.23 -13.68 14.59
CA GLN A 22 -6.18 -12.70 15.66
C GLN A 22 -5.22 -11.56 15.33
N THR A 23 -4.05 -11.89 14.80
CA THR A 23 -3.05 -10.91 14.35
C THR A 23 -3.58 -10.08 13.19
N LEU A 24 -4.26 -10.71 12.22
CA LEU A 24 -4.91 -9.99 11.12
C LEU A 24 -6.01 -9.05 11.62
N GLY A 25 -6.84 -9.48 12.57
CA GLY A 25 -7.88 -8.63 13.14
C GLY A 25 -7.34 -7.38 13.85
N ARG A 26 -6.19 -7.49 14.54
CA ARG A 26 -5.52 -6.35 15.17
C ARG A 26 -4.91 -5.38 14.16
N LEU A 27 -4.50 -5.89 13.01
CA LEU A 27 -3.83 -5.11 11.97
C LEU A 27 -4.80 -4.58 10.90
N ALA A 28 -6.00 -5.13 10.80
CA ALA A 28 -6.99 -4.76 9.78
C ALA A 28 -7.40 -3.27 9.79
N GLN A 29 -7.19 -2.58 10.92
CA GLN A 29 -7.48 -1.15 11.06
C GLN A 29 -6.24 -0.26 10.84
N ARG A 30 -5.09 -0.86 10.51
CA ARG A 30 -3.85 -0.12 10.28
C ARG A 30 -3.59 0.01 8.78
N SER A 31 -3.23 1.22 8.37
CA SER A 31 -2.72 1.50 7.04
C SER A 31 -1.19 1.60 7.07
N LEU A 32 -0.56 1.19 5.98
CA LEU A 32 0.86 1.39 5.75
C LEU A 32 1.01 2.66 4.91
N GLU A 33 1.56 3.72 5.51
CA GLU A 33 1.81 4.97 4.81
C GLU A 33 3.30 5.10 4.48
N PRO A 34 3.67 5.39 3.23
CA PRO A 34 5.05 5.63 2.86
C PRO A 34 5.52 6.94 3.50
N ARG A 35 6.76 6.97 4.02
CA ARG A 35 7.36 8.18 4.59
C ARG A 35 7.80 9.21 3.55
N GLY A 36 7.77 8.87 2.29
CA GLY A 36 8.20 9.71 1.17
C GLY A 36 7.13 9.87 0.12
N LEU A 37 7.46 10.66 -0.89
CA LEU A 37 6.62 10.89 -2.05
C LEU A 37 6.48 9.60 -2.86
N VAL A 38 5.25 9.22 -3.17
CA VAL A 38 4.97 8.08 -4.05
C VAL A 38 4.82 8.60 -5.48
N LEU A 39 5.71 8.14 -6.36
CA LEU A 39 5.64 8.41 -7.80
C LEU A 39 4.97 7.22 -8.47
N GLY A 40 3.67 7.31 -8.73
CA GLY A 40 2.90 6.27 -9.39
C GLY A 40 2.16 6.79 -10.62
N MET A 41 1.93 5.92 -11.59
CA MET A 41 1.20 6.23 -12.83
C MET A 41 -0.26 5.79 -12.81
N LEU A 42 -0.66 4.98 -11.83
CA LEU A 42 -2.01 4.44 -11.70
C LEU A 42 -2.74 5.11 -10.52
N ALA A 43 -4.01 5.39 -10.68
CA ALA A 43 -4.85 5.91 -9.60
C ALA A 43 -4.92 4.92 -8.42
N GLY A 44 -4.71 5.40 -7.19
CA GLY A 44 -4.71 4.59 -5.98
C GLY A 44 -4.79 5.43 -4.70
N SER A 45 -4.59 4.80 -3.55
CA SER A 45 -4.83 5.39 -2.23
C SER A 45 -3.76 6.38 -1.75
N HIS A 46 -2.62 6.51 -2.44
CA HIS A 46 -1.51 7.36 -2.02
C HIS A 46 -1.45 8.66 -2.80
N LYS A 47 -1.16 9.76 -2.10
CA LYS A 47 -1.05 11.10 -2.69
C LYS A 47 0.22 11.25 -3.52
N SER A 48 0.09 11.71 -4.76
CA SER A 48 1.20 11.99 -5.67
C SER A 48 1.10 13.41 -6.25
N PRO A 49 2.21 14.11 -6.43
CA PRO A 49 2.23 15.44 -7.03
C PRO A 49 2.13 15.40 -8.57
N LEU A 50 2.16 14.22 -9.18
CA LEU A 50 2.05 14.08 -10.63
C LEU A 50 0.59 14.25 -11.07
N ALA A 51 0.35 15.18 -12.01
CA ALA A 51 -0.96 15.38 -12.62
C ALA A 51 -1.27 14.23 -13.60
N GLY A 52 -2.32 13.47 -13.34
CA GLY A 52 -2.79 12.35 -14.18
C GLY A 52 -4.32 12.37 -14.35
N PHE A 53 -4.88 11.35 -14.98
CA PHE A 53 -6.30 11.31 -15.39
C PHE A 53 -7.31 11.13 -14.26
N ALA A 54 -6.90 10.78 -13.04
CA ALA A 54 -7.76 10.69 -11.86
C ALA A 54 -7.25 11.70 -10.82
N VAL A 55 -7.78 12.90 -10.88
CA VAL A 55 -7.34 14.02 -10.04
C VAL A 55 -8.47 14.39 -9.11
N GLU A 56 -8.31 14.23 -7.80
CA GLU A 56 -9.25 14.75 -6.82
C GLU A 56 -8.89 16.19 -6.45
N PHE A 57 -9.93 16.99 -6.22
CA PHE A 57 -9.75 18.35 -5.75
C PHE A 57 -9.25 18.33 -4.30
N ALA A 58 -8.01 18.78 -4.07
CA ALA A 58 -7.38 18.80 -2.75
C ALA A 58 -7.68 20.09 -1.97
N GLY A 59 -7.78 21.23 -2.67
CA GLY A 59 -8.01 22.49 -2.00
C GLY A 59 -7.69 23.71 -2.86
N HIS A 60 -7.65 24.86 -2.21
CA HIS A 60 -7.25 26.13 -2.82
C HIS A 60 -5.95 26.62 -2.17
N ARG A 61 -5.05 27.14 -3.00
CA ARG A 61 -3.86 27.86 -2.57
C ARG A 61 -3.90 29.27 -3.14
N GLU A 62 -3.41 30.26 -2.41
CA GLU A 62 -3.24 31.61 -2.96
C GLU A 62 -2.32 31.57 -4.19
N TYR A 63 -2.67 32.35 -5.20
CA TYR A 63 -1.90 32.49 -6.43
C TYR A 63 -0.53 33.10 -6.13
N THR A 64 0.50 32.55 -6.72
CA THR A 64 1.86 33.10 -6.70
C THR A 64 2.29 33.43 -8.13
N ALA A 65 3.06 34.48 -8.33
CA ALA A 65 3.54 34.84 -9.67
C ALA A 65 4.32 33.68 -10.30
N GLY A 66 3.85 33.23 -11.49
CA GLY A 66 4.39 32.07 -12.19
C GLY A 66 3.48 30.83 -12.18
N ASP A 67 2.39 30.85 -11.42
CA ASP A 67 1.39 29.77 -11.46
C ASP A 67 0.58 29.81 -12.78
N ASP A 68 0.14 28.60 -13.21
CA ASP A 68 -0.70 28.48 -14.42
C ASP A 68 -2.12 29.01 -14.15
N LEU A 69 -2.50 30.04 -14.87
CA LEU A 69 -3.81 30.71 -14.78
C LEU A 69 -4.99 29.81 -15.15
N ARG A 70 -4.77 28.65 -15.81
CA ARG A 70 -5.82 27.70 -16.14
C ARG A 70 -6.45 27.06 -14.91
N HIS A 71 -5.70 26.99 -13.82
CA HIS A 71 -6.17 26.44 -12.55
C HIS A 71 -6.75 27.47 -11.61
N LEU A 72 -6.92 28.73 -12.05
CA LEU A 72 -7.49 29.81 -11.25
C LEU A 72 -8.96 29.57 -10.99
N ASP A 73 -9.38 29.69 -9.73
CA ASP A 73 -10.78 29.56 -9.37
C ASP A 73 -11.49 30.94 -9.38
N TRP A 74 -12.13 31.23 -10.50
CA TRP A 74 -12.89 32.47 -10.67
C TRP A 74 -14.06 32.60 -9.69
N ARG A 75 -14.66 31.48 -9.22
CA ARG A 75 -15.78 31.56 -8.25
C ARG A 75 -15.30 32.05 -6.88
N VAL A 76 -14.09 31.61 -6.48
CA VAL A 76 -13.48 32.09 -5.23
C VAL A 76 -13.06 33.55 -5.38
N TYR A 77 -12.52 33.94 -6.52
CA TYR A 77 -12.15 35.32 -6.79
C TYR A 77 -13.36 36.26 -6.62
N TYR A 78 -14.51 35.96 -7.23
CA TYR A 78 -15.71 36.78 -7.11
C TYR A 78 -16.25 36.91 -5.67
N ARG A 79 -15.91 35.99 -4.78
CA ARG A 79 -16.38 36.04 -3.39
C ARG A 79 -15.38 36.68 -2.43
N ARG A 80 -14.07 36.55 -2.71
CA ARG A 80 -12.99 36.93 -1.78
C ARG A 80 -12.06 38.01 -2.30
N GLU A 81 -12.24 38.44 -3.55
CA GLU A 81 -11.38 39.41 -4.26
C GLU A 81 -9.87 39.04 -4.22
N LYS A 82 -9.56 37.76 -4.05
CA LYS A 82 -8.22 37.22 -4.04
C LYS A 82 -8.11 36.06 -5.02
N PHE A 83 -6.96 35.97 -5.68
CA PHE A 83 -6.69 34.89 -6.64
C PHE A 83 -6.31 33.61 -5.93
N PHE A 84 -7.02 32.52 -6.21
CA PHE A 84 -6.75 31.19 -5.73
C PHE A 84 -6.58 30.20 -6.87
N ILE A 85 -5.58 29.32 -6.74
CA ILE A 85 -5.36 28.20 -7.65
C ILE A 85 -6.00 26.95 -7.05
N LYS A 86 -6.72 26.20 -7.89
CA LYS A 86 -7.21 24.87 -7.54
C LYS A 86 -6.03 23.91 -7.47
N GLN A 87 -5.81 23.34 -6.30
CA GLN A 87 -4.87 22.25 -6.11
C GLN A 87 -5.59 20.92 -6.29
N TYR A 88 -4.95 20.05 -7.04
CA TYR A 88 -5.42 18.70 -7.29
C TYR A 88 -4.37 17.72 -6.79
N GLU A 89 -4.83 16.65 -6.17
CA GLU A 89 -3.98 15.54 -5.77
C GLU A 89 -4.38 14.31 -6.57
N MET A 90 -3.40 13.55 -7.00
CA MET A 90 -3.61 12.27 -7.66
C MET A 90 -3.35 11.17 -6.65
N GLU A 91 -4.34 10.31 -6.44
CA GLU A 91 -4.14 9.08 -5.70
C GLU A 91 -3.44 8.05 -6.58
N THR A 92 -2.36 7.48 -6.08
CA THR A 92 -1.58 6.47 -6.80
C THR A 92 -1.42 5.21 -5.98
N ASN A 93 -1.35 4.06 -6.66
CA ASN A 93 -1.01 2.80 -6.01
C ASN A 93 0.49 2.72 -5.75
N LEU A 94 0.84 2.32 -4.54
CA LEU A 94 2.20 2.00 -4.18
C LEU A 94 2.55 0.59 -4.70
N THR A 95 3.76 0.43 -5.24
CA THR A 95 4.33 -0.89 -5.49
C THR A 95 5.34 -1.19 -4.39
N CYS A 96 5.05 -2.18 -3.55
CA CYS A 96 5.92 -2.60 -2.47
C CYS A 96 6.66 -3.89 -2.85
N HIS A 97 7.97 -3.88 -2.76
CA HIS A 97 8.82 -5.06 -2.98
C HIS A 97 9.26 -5.62 -1.63
N LEU A 98 8.75 -6.80 -1.28
CA LEU A 98 9.19 -7.54 -0.11
C LEU A 98 10.34 -8.45 -0.52
N VAL A 99 11.49 -8.26 0.11
CA VAL A 99 12.68 -9.08 -0.13
C VAL A 99 12.94 -9.93 1.10
N LEU A 100 12.89 -11.23 0.95
CA LEU A 100 13.07 -12.20 2.03
C LEU A 100 14.43 -12.88 1.89
N ASP A 101 15.26 -12.76 2.93
CA ASP A 101 16.53 -13.44 3.01
C ASP A 101 16.33 -14.93 3.32
N PHE A 102 16.87 -15.80 2.47
CA PHE A 102 16.87 -17.27 2.58
C PHE A 102 18.24 -17.85 2.93
N SER A 103 19.17 -17.03 3.41
CA SER A 103 20.48 -17.49 3.81
C SER A 103 20.43 -18.59 4.88
N GLU A 104 21.51 -19.36 5.01
CA GLU A 104 21.62 -20.46 5.98
C GLU A 104 21.35 -19.99 7.42
N SER A 105 21.76 -18.77 7.76
CA SER A 105 21.52 -18.17 9.08
C SER A 105 20.04 -17.98 9.43
N MET A 106 19.17 -17.90 8.43
CA MET A 106 17.72 -17.79 8.61
C MET A 106 17.06 -19.12 8.98
N ARG A 107 17.74 -20.22 8.81
CA ARG A 107 17.28 -21.55 9.25
C ARG A 107 17.49 -21.82 10.75
N TYR A 108 18.14 -20.91 11.46
CA TYR A 108 18.34 -21.03 12.89
C TYR A 108 17.01 -21.02 13.65
N GLY A 109 16.93 -21.90 14.67
CA GLY A 109 15.72 -22.14 15.45
C GLY A 109 14.99 -23.42 15.02
N ALA A 110 14.05 -23.87 15.84
CA ALA A 110 13.25 -25.06 15.57
C ALA A 110 11.75 -24.74 15.73
N GLY A 111 10.92 -25.41 14.96
CA GLY A 111 9.46 -25.24 15.05
C GLY A 111 9.02 -23.81 14.76
N ASP A 112 8.23 -23.25 15.67
CA ASP A 112 7.67 -21.89 15.52
C ASP A 112 8.68 -20.76 15.78
N GLU A 113 9.82 -21.07 16.40
CA GLU A 113 10.89 -20.10 16.70
C GLU A 113 11.92 -19.98 15.56
N GLN A 114 11.73 -20.70 14.47
CA GLN A 114 12.62 -20.60 13.32
C GLN A 114 12.51 -19.20 12.68
N LYS A 115 13.67 -18.54 12.51
CA LYS A 115 13.73 -17.18 11.94
C LYS A 115 13.06 -17.07 10.57
N LEU A 116 13.31 -18.02 9.68
CA LEU A 116 12.73 -18.04 8.34
C LEU A 116 11.20 -18.14 8.39
N LEU A 117 10.65 -18.97 9.28
CA LEU A 117 9.20 -19.09 9.46
C LEU A 117 8.59 -17.78 9.97
N TYR A 118 9.24 -17.13 10.94
CA TYR A 118 8.81 -15.83 11.44
C TYR A 118 8.83 -14.77 10.33
N ALA A 119 9.94 -14.67 9.59
CA ALA A 119 10.07 -13.72 8.49
C ALA A 119 9.03 -13.98 7.38
N SER A 120 8.75 -15.23 7.05
CA SER A 120 7.73 -15.63 6.10
C SER A 120 6.32 -15.23 6.57
N ARG A 121 6.01 -15.44 7.85
CA ARG A 121 4.74 -14.97 8.45
C ARG A 121 4.60 -13.46 8.35
N MET A 122 5.66 -12.72 8.66
CA MET A 122 5.67 -11.26 8.53
C MET A 122 5.46 -10.81 7.09
N ALA A 123 6.13 -11.43 6.12
CA ALA A 123 5.98 -11.12 4.71
C ALA A 123 4.54 -11.34 4.23
N VAL A 124 3.89 -12.44 4.63
CA VAL A 124 2.50 -12.73 4.27
C VAL A 124 1.52 -11.73 4.89
N ILE A 125 1.73 -11.34 6.15
CA ILE A 125 0.91 -10.34 6.84
C ILE A 125 1.05 -8.97 6.16
N LEU A 126 2.28 -8.53 5.86
CA LEU A 126 2.53 -7.27 5.16
C LEU A 126 1.91 -7.28 3.76
N ALA A 127 2.09 -8.36 3.00
CA ALA A 127 1.47 -8.51 1.69
C ALA A 127 -0.06 -8.39 1.77
N LYS A 128 -0.68 -8.99 2.79
CA LYS A 128 -2.13 -8.89 3.01
C LYS A 128 -2.58 -7.46 3.33
N LEU A 129 -1.83 -6.73 4.15
CA LEU A 129 -2.12 -5.32 4.47
C LEU A 129 -2.00 -4.43 3.24
N ILE A 130 -0.91 -4.59 2.47
CA ILE A 130 -0.65 -3.83 1.25
C ILE A 130 -1.77 -4.07 0.21
N THR A 131 -2.11 -5.33 -0.04
CA THR A 131 -3.19 -5.65 -0.99
C THR A 131 -4.57 -5.21 -0.51
N ALA A 132 -4.81 -5.14 0.80
CA ALA A 132 -6.05 -4.61 1.35
C ALA A 132 -6.21 -3.10 1.13
N GLN A 133 -5.11 -2.37 0.91
CA GLN A 133 -5.08 -0.96 0.54
C GLN A 133 -5.16 -0.73 -0.98
N SER A 134 -5.41 -1.78 -1.76
CA SER A 134 -5.38 -1.76 -3.23
C SER A 134 -4.00 -1.46 -3.83
N ASP A 135 -2.95 -1.58 -3.02
CA ASP A 135 -1.56 -1.44 -3.46
C ASP A 135 -1.02 -2.74 -4.07
N GLN A 136 0.04 -2.61 -4.86
CA GLN A 136 0.72 -3.74 -5.46
C GLN A 136 1.82 -4.26 -4.55
N VAL A 137 1.97 -5.58 -4.49
CA VAL A 137 3.04 -6.22 -3.74
C VAL A 137 3.75 -7.27 -4.58
N SER A 138 5.06 -7.31 -4.49
CA SER A 138 5.88 -8.40 -5.02
C SER A 138 6.73 -9.01 -3.91
N LEU A 139 7.05 -10.29 -4.04
CA LEU A 139 7.92 -11.01 -3.12
C LEU A 139 9.10 -11.57 -3.90
N ALA A 140 10.30 -11.30 -3.42
CA ALA A 140 11.55 -11.88 -3.91
C ALA A 140 12.27 -12.59 -2.78
N ALA A 141 12.98 -13.66 -3.11
CA ALA A 141 13.86 -14.39 -2.22
C ALA A 141 15.32 -14.15 -2.63
N LEU A 142 16.21 -13.95 -1.66
CA LEU A 142 17.65 -13.80 -1.82
C LEU A 142 18.38 -14.93 -1.11
#